data_fd3d1976f3033fda65deb6ef3428b1dc
#
_entry.id   fd3d1976f3033fda65deb6ef3428b1dc
#
_cell.length_a   1.000
_cell.length_b   1.000
_cell.length_c   1.000
_cell.angle_alpha   90.00
_cell.angle_beta   90.00
_cell.angle_gamma   90.00
#
_symmetry.space_group_name_H-M   'P 1'
#
loop_
_entity.id
_entity.type
_entity.pdbx_description
1 polymer ?
#
loop_
_entity_poly.entity_id
_entity_poly.type
_entity_poly.pdbx_seq_one_letter_code
_entity_poly.pdbx_strand_id
1 'polypeptide(L)'
;MSKIILTVDDSASMRMLLKTSLTAQGFEIESANDGVHGLERMHEVQPDLLITDINMPKMDGLELIEAVRAVERFRGTPILVLSTELSDDKKARARAAGATGWITKPFDADKLGAAIRRVCP
;
A
#
# COMPACT_ATOMS: atom_id res chain seq x y z
N MET A 1 -17.34 -2.87 -11.52
CA MET A 1 -17.06 -3.17 -10.10
C MET A 1 -15.86 -2.37 -9.63
N SER A 2 -15.94 -1.89 -8.39
CA SER A 2 -14.86 -1.07 -7.82
C SER A 2 -13.65 -1.94 -7.44
N LYS A 3 -12.45 -1.44 -7.68
CA LYS A 3 -11.23 -2.07 -7.18
C LYS A 3 -11.15 -1.85 -5.67
N ILE A 4 -10.72 -2.88 -4.96
CA ILE A 4 -10.52 -2.85 -3.51
C ILE A 4 -9.06 -2.57 -3.22
N ILE A 5 -8.80 -1.52 -2.46
CA ILE A 5 -7.45 -1.11 -2.09
C ILE A 5 -7.30 -1.23 -0.58
N LEU A 6 -6.28 -1.95 -0.13
CA LEU A 6 -5.92 -1.98 1.28
C LEU A 6 -4.83 -0.96 1.52
N THR A 7 -5.05 -0.03 2.44
CA THR A 7 -4.05 0.96 2.84
C THR A 7 -3.52 0.62 4.22
N VAL A 8 -2.20 0.59 4.37
CA VAL A 8 -1.54 0.27 5.64
C VAL A 8 -0.65 1.44 6.02
N ASP A 9 -1.01 2.11 7.12
CA ASP A 9 -0.29 3.28 7.61
C ASP A 9 -0.61 3.43 9.10
N ASP A 10 0.39 3.74 9.91
CA ASP A 10 0.18 3.91 11.36
C ASP A 10 -0.44 5.26 11.71
N SER A 11 -0.50 6.20 10.76
CA SER A 11 -1.14 7.50 10.96
C SER A 11 -2.63 7.43 10.64
N ALA A 12 -3.47 7.66 11.65
CA ALA A 12 -4.92 7.69 11.48
C ALA A 12 -5.33 8.80 10.50
N SER A 13 -4.65 9.96 10.56
CA SER A 13 -4.91 11.08 9.66
C SER A 13 -4.64 10.70 8.20
N MET A 14 -3.53 10.00 7.96
CA MET A 14 -3.17 9.57 6.62
C MET A 14 -4.17 8.53 6.08
N ARG A 15 -4.57 7.57 6.93
CA ARG A 15 -5.59 6.59 6.53
C ARG A 15 -6.90 7.27 6.14
N MET A 16 -7.31 8.28 6.90
CA MET A 16 -8.54 9.04 6.60
C MET A 16 -8.41 9.80 5.29
N LEU A 17 -7.26 10.45 5.08
CA LEU A 17 -7.01 11.21 3.86
C LEU A 17 -7.02 10.31 2.63
N LEU A 18 -6.38 9.16 2.71
CA LEU A 18 -6.38 8.18 1.62
C LEU A 18 -7.78 7.68 1.33
N LYS A 19 -8.54 7.34 2.38
CA LYS A 19 -9.91 6.87 2.23
C LYS A 19 -10.78 7.91 1.52
N THR A 20 -10.73 9.15 1.97
CA THR A 20 -11.52 10.24 1.39
C THR A 20 -11.14 10.48 -0.06
N SER A 21 -9.84 10.61 -0.33
CA SER A 21 -9.32 10.93 -1.67
C SER A 21 -9.61 9.82 -2.68
N LEU A 22 -9.43 8.57 -2.30
CA LEU A 22 -9.56 7.45 -3.23
C LEU A 22 -11.01 6.98 -3.38
N THR A 23 -11.80 7.08 -2.31
CA THR A 23 -13.24 6.80 -2.41
C THR A 23 -13.89 7.76 -3.40
N ALA A 24 -13.49 9.03 -3.38
CA ALA A 24 -13.99 10.04 -4.33
C ALA A 24 -13.68 9.68 -5.78
N GLN A 25 -12.66 8.86 -6.03
CA GLN A 25 -12.27 8.42 -7.37
C GLN A 25 -12.89 7.07 -7.76
N GLY A 26 -13.76 6.51 -6.92
CA GLY A 26 -14.48 5.28 -7.22
C GLY A 26 -13.83 4.01 -6.70
N PHE A 27 -12.76 4.11 -5.90
CA PHE A 27 -12.13 2.93 -5.29
C PHE A 27 -12.82 2.57 -3.96
N GLU A 28 -12.82 1.29 -3.63
CA GLU A 28 -13.27 0.80 -2.33
C GLU A 28 -12.06 0.65 -1.43
N ILE A 29 -12.07 1.28 -0.26
CA ILE A 29 -10.89 1.37 0.61
C ILE A 29 -11.09 0.59 1.90
N GLU A 30 -10.15 -0.31 2.18
CA GLU A 30 -10.01 -0.98 3.46
C GLU A 30 -8.69 -0.52 4.07
N SER A 31 -8.53 -0.58 5.37
CA SER A 31 -7.32 -0.06 6.00
C SER A 31 -6.82 -0.93 7.14
N ALA A 32 -5.54 -0.74 7.47
CA ALA A 32 -4.87 -1.37 8.60
C ALA A 32 -3.89 -0.38 9.20
N ASN A 33 -3.57 -0.54 10.49
CA ASN A 33 -2.79 0.44 11.24
C ASN A 33 -1.31 0.09 11.43
N ASP A 34 -0.88 -1.12 11.07
CA ASP A 34 0.53 -1.51 11.08
C ASP A 34 0.72 -2.74 10.17
N GLY A 35 1.96 -3.21 10.05
CA GLY A 35 2.27 -4.33 9.16
C GLY A 35 1.62 -5.64 9.56
N VAL A 36 1.54 -5.91 10.88
CA VAL A 36 0.90 -7.14 11.37
C VAL A 36 -0.58 -7.14 11.04
N HIS A 37 -1.28 -6.05 11.34
CA HIS A 37 -2.68 -5.87 10.99
C HIS A 37 -2.88 -5.89 9.46
N GLY A 38 -1.93 -5.29 8.73
CA GLY A 38 -1.95 -5.28 7.27
C GLY A 38 -1.93 -6.68 6.68
N LEU A 39 -1.07 -7.55 7.20
CA LEU A 39 -0.99 -8.94 6.72
C LEU A 39 -2.28 -9.69 7.01
N GLU A 40 -2.86 -9.52 8.20
CA GLU A 40 -4.16 -10.10 8.54
C GLU A 40 -5.24 -9.64 7.57
N ARG A 41 -5.28 -8.32 7.30
CA ARG A 41 -6.28 -7.75 6.40
C ARG A 41 -6.10 -8.21 4.95
N MET A 42 -4.86 -8.46 4.52
CA MET A 42 -4.62 -9.04 3.20
C MET A 42 -5.38 -10.37 3.03
N HIS A 43 -5.31 -11.22 4.04
CA HIS A 43 -6.01 -12.51 4.00
C HIS A 43 -7.53 -12.36 4.07
N GLU A 44 -8.03 -11.42 4.87
CA GLU A 44 -9.46 -11.18 5.03
C GLU A 44 -10.09 -10.54 3.79
N VAL A 45 -9.44 -9.50 3.27
CA VAL A 45 -10.00 -8.64 2.22
C VAL A 45 -9.66 -9.14 0.82
N GLN A 46 -8.47 -9.70 0.64
CA GLN A 46 -7.93 -10.09 -0.65
C GLN A 46 -8.03 -8.94 -1.66
N PRO A 47 -7.35 -7.81 -1.39
CA PRO A 47 -7.50 -6.60 -2.20
C PRO A 47 -6.90 -6.73 -3.58
N ASP A 48 -7.29 -5.80 -4.46
CA ASP A 48 -6.72 -5.70 -5.80
C ASP A 48 -5.38 -4.97 -5.78
N LEU A 49 -5.13 -4.18 -4.74
CA LEU A 49 -3.90 -3.39 -4.58
C LEU A 49 -3.61 -3.17 -3.10
N LEU A 50 -2.33 -3.24 -2.75
CA LEU A 50 -1.86 -2.85 -1.41
C LEU A 50 -1.08 -1.53 -1.52
N ILE A 51 -1.43 -0.56 -0.67
CA ILE A 51 -0.64 0.66 -0.48
C ILE A 51 -0.11 0.61 0.96
N THR A 52 1.19 0.71 1.15
CA THR A 52 1.78 0.65 2.49
C THR A 52 2.84 1.72 2.69
N ASP A 53 2.91 2.25 3.92
CA ASP A 53 4.07 3.02 4.37
C ASP A 53 5.21 2.05 4.70
N ILE A 54 6.40 2.57 4.88
CA ILE A 54 7.60 1.81 5.27
C ILE A 54 7.79 1.84 6.79
N ASN A 55 7.75 3.03 7.37
CA ASN A 55 8.07 3.20 8.81
C ASN A 55 6.83 3.02 9.67
N MET A 56 6.68 1.82 10.21
CA MET A 56 5.54 1.45 11.07
C MET A 56 6.02 0.60 12.24
N PRO A 57 5.31 0.64 13.39
CA PRO A 57 5.67 -0.22 14.52
C PRO A 57 5.34 -1.69 14.24
N LYS A 58 5.89 -2.58 15.05
CA LYS A 58 5.68 -4.04 15.04
C LYS A 58 6.24 -4.71 13.79
N MET A 59 5.69 -4.42 12.63
CA MET A 59 6.16 -4.92 11.35
C MET A 59 6.19 -3.73 10.40
N ASP A 60 7.37 -3.39 9.87
CA ASP A 60 7.50 -2.28 8.94
C ASP A 60 7.03 -2.67 7.52
N GLY A 61 7.01 -1.69 6.62
CA GLY A 61 6.52 -1.93 5.27
C GLY A 61 7.37 -2.89 4.45
N LEU A 62 8.68 -2.90 4.66
CA LEU A 62 9.57 -3.83 3.96
C LEU A 62 9.25 -5.27 4.38
N GLU A 63 9.11 -5.49 5.67
CA GLU A 63 8.74 -6.80 6.22
C GLU A 63 7.36 -7.23 5.74
N LEU A 64 6.42 -6.28 5.68
CA LEU A 64 5.07 -6.56 5.17
C LEU A 64 5.10 -6.99 3.71
N ILE A 65 5.86 -6.29 2.87
CA ILE A 65 6.00 -6.64 1.45
C ILE A 65 6.55 -8.05 1.30
N GLU A 66 7.61 -8.36 2.06
CA GLU A 66 8.21 -9.70 2.03
C GLU A 66 7.21 -10.77 2.45
N ALA A 67 6.44 -10.52 3.52
CA ALA A 67 5.44 -11.47 4.01
C ALA A 67 4.31 -11.68 3.01
N VAL A 68 3.85 -10.61 2.36
CA VAL A 68 2.80 -10.69 1.33
C VAL A 68 3.30 -11.49 0.13
N ARG A 69 4.52 -11.24 -0.32
CA ARG A 69 5.10 -11.95 -1.47
C ARG A 69 5.40 -13.43 -1.19
N ALA A 70 5.51 -13.80 0.07
CA ALA A 70 5.68 -15.21 0.45
C ALA A 70 4.37 -16.00 0.29
N VAL A 71 3.23 -15.33 0.23
CA VAL A 71 1.92 -15.97 0.03
C VAL A 71 1.64 -16.05 -1.46
N GLU A 72 1.54 -17.27 -1.98
CA GLU A 72 1.42 -17.51 -3.42
C GLU A 72 0.28 -16.73 -4.08
N ARG A 73 -0.90 -16.70 -3.47
CA ARG A 73 -2.06 -16.03 -4.05
C ARG A 73 -1.92 -14.50 -4.14
N PHE A 74 -0.94 -13.92 -3.44
CA PHE A 74 -0.68 -12.47 -3.46
C PHE A 74 0.49 -12.08 -4.36
N ARG A 75 1.11 -13.03 -5.05
CA ARG A 75 2.28 -12.73 -5.91
C ARG A 75 1.96 -11.77 -7.04
N GLY A 76 0.74 -11.80 -7.55
CA GLY A 76 0.30 -10.90 -8.60
C GLY A 76 -0.35 -9.61 -8.12
N THR A 77 -0.52 -9.43 -6.81
CA THR A 77 -1.15 -8.23 -6.27
C THR A 77 -0.16 -7.07 -6.32
N PRO A 78 -0.48 -5.97 -7.02
CA PRO A 78 0.41 -4.81 -7.04
C PRO A 78 0.57 -4.21 -5.65
N ILE A 79 1.78 -3.73 -5.35
CA ILE A 79 2.09 -3.08 -4.08
C ILE A 79 2.72 -1.73 -4.37
N LEU A 80 2.09 -0.66 -3.89
CA LEU A 80 2.64 0.68 -3.96
C LEU A 80 3.09 1.11 -2.57
N VAL A 81 4.31 1.62 -2.46
CA VAL A 81 4.79 2.24 -1.22
C VAL A 81 4.42 3.71 -1.25
N LEU A 82 3.88 4.23 -0.15
CA LEU A 82 3.56 5.64 0.01
C LEU A 82 4.22 6.10 1.30
N SER A 83 5.31 6.88 1.20
CA SER A 83 6.16 7.18 2.35
C SER A 83 6.87 8.52 2.21
N THR A 84 7.25 9.11 3.36
CA THR A 84 8.13 10.28 3.39
C THR A 84 9.60 9.89 3.24
N GLU A 85 9.91 8.60 3.30
CA GLU A 85 11.29 8.09 3.17
C GLU A 85 11.85 8.40 1.79
N LEU A 86 13.04 8.98 1.72
CA LEU A 86 13.68 9.39 0.48
C LEU A 86 14.96 8.59 0.18
N SER A 87 15.34 7.66 1.05
CA SER A 87 16.55 6.87 0.89
C SER A 87 16.50 5.98 -0.35
N ASP A 88 17.48 6.10 -1.24
CA ASP A 88 17.58 5.23 -2.41
C ASP A 88 17.80 3.78 -2.01
N ASP A 89 18.49 3.55 -0.89
CA ASP A 89 18.70 2.22 -0.34
C ASP A 89 17.36 1.56 0.03
N LYS A 90 16.50 2.28 0.74
CA LYS A 90 15.19 1.74 1.12
C LYS A 90 14.29 1.51 -0.09
N LYS A 91 14.35 2.41 -1.08
CA LYS A 91 13.60 2.22 -2.33
C LYS A 91 14.06 0.96 -3.07
N ALA A 92 15.38 0.75 -3.14
CA ALA A 92 15.95 -0.45 -3.76
C ALA A 92 15.55 -1.71 -3.01
N ARG A 93 15.57 -1.67 -1.68
CA ARG A 93 15.15 -2.79 -0.84
C ARG A 93 13.67 -3.11 -1.01
N ALA A 94 12.82 -2.09 -1.10
CA ALA A 94 11.39 -2.27 -1.34
C ALA A 94 11.15 -2.95 -2.69
N ARG A 95 11.83 -2.50 -3.73
CA ARG A 95 11.73 -3.10 -5.05
C ARG A 95 12.20 -4.55 -5.04
N ALA A 96 13.33 -4.83 -4.39
CA ALA A 96 13.86 -6.18 -4.26
C ALA A 96 12.91 -7.09 -3.47
N ALA A 97 12.19 -6.55 -2.49
CA ALA A 97 11.20 -7.28 -1.73
C ALA A 97 9.92 -7.57 -2.53
N GLY A 98 9.69 -6.84 -3.61
CA GLY A 98 8.55 -7.07 -4.50
C GLY A 98 7.58 -5.90 -4.64
N ALA A 99 7.95 -4.68 -4.23
CA ALA A 99 7.12 -3.50 -4.44
C ALA A 99 7.03 -3.18 -5.93
N THR A 100 5.84 -2.77 -6.37
CA THR A 100 5.56 -2.42 -7.76
C THR A 100 5.98 -0.98 -8.05
N GLY A 101 5.82 -0.08 -7.08
CA GLY A 101 6.17 1.32 -7.23
C GLY A 101 6.31 2.03 -5.90
N TRP A 102 6.79 3.27 -5.96
CA TRP A 102 7.04 4.10 -4.78
C TRP A 102 6.53 5.51 -5.04
N ILE A 103 5.73 6.03 -4.11
CA ILE A 103 5.19 7.39 -4.17
C ILE A 103 5.60 8.13 -2.90
N THR A 104 6.15 9.32 -3.06
CA THR A 104 6.61 10.14 -1.94
C THR A 104 5.46 10.96 -1.36
N LYS A 105 5.37 11.03 -0.04
CA LYS A 105 4.45 11.94 0.65
C LYS A 105 5.03 13.35 0.67
N PRO A 106 4.20 14.40 0.63
CA PRO A 106 2.75 14.35 0.48
C PRO A 106 2.36 13.92 -0.93
N PHE A 107 1.23 13.24 -1.06
CA PHE A 107 0.79 12.75 -2.36
C PHE A 107 -0.21 13.71 -3.00
N ASP A 108 -0.23 13.70 -4.33
CA ASP A 108 -1.26 14.35 -5.13
C ASP A 108 -2.33 13.30 -5.43
N ALA A 109 -3.59 13.57 -5.08
CA ALA A 109 -4.66 12.59 -5.21
C ALA A 109 -4.87 12.11 -6.65
N ASP A 110 -4.78 13.02 -7.62
CA ASP A 110 -4.96 12.67 -9.03
C ASP A 110 -3.80 11.83 -9.56
N LYS A 111 -2.58 12.17 -9.16
CA LYS A 111 -1.38 11.41 -9.56
C LYS A 111 -1.39 10.02 -8.91
N LEU A 112 -1.82 9.92 -7.66
CA LEU A 112 -1.93 8.64 -6.98
C LEU A 112 -2.99 7.77 -7.67
N GLY A 113 -4.15 8.33 -7.98
CA GLY A 113 -5.20 7.62 -8.71
C GLY A 113 -4.72 7.13 -10.08
N ALA A 114 -3.95 7.96 -10.80
CA ALA A 114 -3.38 7.57 -12.08
C ALA A 114 -2.39 6.42 -11.94
N ALA A 115 -1.54 6.46 -10.89
CA ALA A 115 -0.59 5.39 -10.63
C ALA A 115 -1.31 4.08 -10.31
N ILE A 116 -2.39 4.15 -9.53
CA ILE A 116 -3.21 2.98 -9.19
C ILE A 116 -3.78 2.35 -10.47
N ARG A 117 -4.37 3.16 -11.34
CA ARG A 117 -4.97 2.67 -12.59
C ARG A 117 -3.94 2.06 -13.53
N ARG A 118 -2.69 2.53 -13.46
CA ARG A 118 -1.60 2.00 -14.29
C ARG A 118 -1.19 0.60 -13.84
N VAL A 119 -1.09 0.36 -12.53
CA VAL A 119 -0.64 -0.93 -11.99
C VAL A 119 -1.79 -1.91 -11.75
N CYS A 120 -3.01 -1.41 -11.71
CA CYS A 120 -4.22 -2.18 -11.41
C CYS A 120 -5.34 -1.76 -12.37
N PRO A 121 -5.16 -2.04 -13.68
CA PRO A 121 -6.11 -1.59 -14.71
C PRO A 121 -7.48 -2.26 -14.65
#